data_8893ffc1292bd99fb890bdfe7780c46a
#
_entry.id   8893ffc1292bd99fb890bdfe7780c46a
#
_cell.length_a   1.000
_cell.length_b   1.000
_cell.length_c   1.000
_cell.angle_alpha   90.00
_cell.angle_beta   90.00
_cell.angle_gamma   90.00
#
_symmetry.space_group_name_H-M   'P 1'
#
loop_
_entity.id
_entity.type
_entity.pdbx_description
1 polymer ?
#
loop_
_entity_poly.entity_id
_entity_poly.type
_entity_poly.pdbx_seq_one_letter_code
_entity_poly.pdbx_strand_id
1 'polypeptide(L)'
;MTLVRAVQGKSTKSAAALINKRRIYMYKEDSMDLSVIQHQNDFVFKTFVWMVAGLLVTAACAWLTYASNLFWYFLYENTFTILLIVELVVVLLFSFLFRKLSPTAVGVLFFAYAVLNGITLSVIFAVYEMSSIILLFLAGAVLFGGFALYGYRCKKSLGHWGAMLMMTLLVAIGV
;
A
#
# COMPACT_ATOMS: atom_id res chain seq x y z
N MET A 1 30.83 64.11 -0.20
CA MET A 1 29.45 63.60 -0.09
C MET A 1 29.09 62.52 -1.13
N THR A 2 29.75 62.48 -2.27
CA THR A 2 29.47 61.54 -3.41
C THR A 2 29.94 60.11 -3.19
N LEU A 3 31.05 59.87 -2.50
CA LEU A 3 31.61 58.54 -2.24
C LEU A 3 30.76 57.69 -1.28
N VAL A 4 30.15 58.31 -0.26
CA VAL A 4 29.30 57.59 0.71
C VAL A 4 28.02 57.09 0.05
N ARG A 5 27.43 57.84 -0.87
CA ARG A 5 26.26 57.42 -1.64
C ARG A 5 26.53 56.26 -2.60
N ALA A 6 27.74 56.22 -3.19
CA ALA A 6 28.13 55.13 -4.09
C ALA A 6 28.38 53.84 -3.34
N VAL A 7 28.97 53.88 -2.15
CA VAL A 7 29.18 52.71 -1.31
C VAL A 7 27.83 52.14 -0.77
N GLN A 8 26.97 53.03 -0.37
CA GLN A 8 25.62 52.67 0.13
C GLN A 8 24.76 52.01 -0.97
N GLY A 9 24.79 52.56 -2.19
CA GLY A 9 24.08 51.95 -3.34
C GLY A 9 24.63 50.62 -3.79
N LYS A 10 25.91 50.36 -3.60
CA LYS A 10 26.52 49.07 -3.91
C LYS A 10 26.19 47.99 -2.85
N SER A 11 26.12 48.39 -1.58
CA SER A 11 25.71 47.52 -0.46
C SER A 11 24.26 47.13 -0.55
N THR A 12 23.34 48.05 -0.89
CA THR A 12 21.90 47.74 -1.05
C THR A 12 21.61 46.84 -2.25
N LYS A 13 22.29 47.00 -3.37
CA LYS A 13 22.19 46.12 -4.53
C LYS A 13 22.70 44.69 -4.22
N SER A 14 23.81 44.58 -3.48
CA SER A 14 24.34 43.27 -3.05
C SER A 14 23.38 42.55 -2.08
N ALA A 15 22.80 43.29 -1.12
CA ALA A 15 21.83 42.73 -0.19
C ALA A 15 20.54 42.28 -0.91
N ALA A 16 20.03 43.08 -1.86
CA ALA A 16 18.87 42.71 -2.67
C ALA A 16 19.14 41.47 -3.53
N ALA A 17 20.33 41.33 -4.11
CA ALA A 17 20.72 40.15 -4.87
C ALA A 17 20.79 38.88 -4.00
N LEU A 18 21.31 38.99 -2.76
CA LEU A 18 21.35 37.90 -1.80
C LEU A 18 19.96 37.46 -1.33
N ILE A 19 19.07 38.42 -1.08
CA ILE A 19 17.66 38.16 -0.70
C ILE A 19 16.93 37.45 -1.85
N ASN A 20 17.12 37.93 -3.08
CA ASN A 20 16.51 37.32 -4.25
C ASN A 20 17.06 35.90 -4.50
N LYS A 21 18.35 35.69 -4.32
CA LYS A 21 18.99 34.38 -4.41
C LYS A 21 18.44 33.40 -3.35
N ARG A 22 18.32 33.84 -2.10
CA ARG A 22 17.68 33.03 -1.02
C ARG A 22 16.23 32.69 -1.33
N ARG A 23 15.45 33.64 -1.86
CA ARG A 23 14.06 33.41 -2.24
C ARG A 23 13.93 32.37 -3.34
N ILE A 24 14.81 32.41 -4.34
CA ILE A 24 14.86 31.42 -5.42
C ILE A 24 15.21 30.04 -4.88
N TYR A 25 16.17 29.94 -3.95
CA TYR A 25 16.52 28.64 -3.33
C TYR A 25 15.36 28.08 -2.50
N MET A 26 14.71 28.87 -1.65
CA MET A 26 13.55 28.44 -0.88
C MET A 26 12.39 28.00 -1.78
N TYR A 27 12.10 28.76 -2.84
CA TYR A 27 11.05 28.38 -3.79
C TYR A 27 11.38 27.07 -4.53
N LYS A 28 12.65 26.84 -4.85
CA LYS A 28 13.09 25.59 -5.50
C LYS A 28 13.06 24.40 -4.54
N GLU A 29 13.39 24.59 -3.28
CA GLU A 29 13.27 23.58 -2.23
C GLU A 29 11.82 23.19 -2.01
N ASP A 30 10.91 24.16 -1.82
CA ASP A 30 9.47 23.94 -1.68
C ASP A 30 8.88 23.21 -2.89
N SER A 31 9.28 23.58 -4.10
CA SER A 31 8.79 22.91 -5.32
C SER A 31 9.31 21.48 -5.49
N MET A 32 10.53 21.18 -5.05
CA MET A 32 11.07 19.82 -5.02
C MET A 32 10.37 18.97 -3.98
N ASP A 33 10.12 19.49 -2.79
CA ASP A 33 9.39 18.77 -1.74
C ASP A 33 7.96 18.45 -2.17
N LEU A 34 7.26 19.40 -2.80
CA LEU A 34 5.93 19.18 -3.35
C LEU A 34 5.91 18.12 -4.46
N SER A 35 6.89 18.10 -5.34
CA SER A 35 6.99 17.10 -6.40
C SER A 35 7.28 15.70 -5.86
N VAL A 36 8.10 15.58 -4.84
CA VAL A 36 8.38 14.31 -4.15
C VAL A 36 7.13 13.78 -3.45
N ILE A 37 6.39 14.66 -2.77
CA ILE A 37 5.13 14.29 -2.09
C ILE A 37 4.07 13.84 -3.11
N GLN A 38 3.95 14.51 -4.26
CA GLN A 38 3.03 14.10 -5.31
C GLN A 38 3.39 12.73 -5.90
N HIS A 39 4.67 12.48 -6.17
CA HIS A 39 5.13 11.17 -6.68
C HIS A 39 4.87 10.04 -5.67
N GLN A 40 5.06 10.30 -4.38
CA GLN A 40 4.75 9.33 -3.32
C GLN A 40 3.25 9.03 -3.24
N ASN A 41 2.40 10.05 -3.33
CA ASN A 41 0.94 9.88 -3.30
C ASN A 41 0.43 9.08 -4.51
N ASP A 42 0.94 9.34 -5.70
CA ASP A 42 0.59 8.61 -6.91
C ASP A 42 1.01 7.13 -6.85
N PHE A 43 2.18 6.87 -6.28
CA PHE A 43 2.66 5.50 -6.08
C PHE A 43 1.77 4.74 -5.08
N VAL A 44 1.46 5.35 -3.94
CA VAL A 44 0.59 4.77 -2.92
C VAL A 44 -0.81 4.51 -3.49
N PHE A 45 -1.38 5.45 -4.23
CA PHE A 45 -2.68 5.29 -4.87
C PHE A 45 -2.70 4.11 -5.86
N LYS A 46 -1.69 4.00 -6.73
CA LYS A 46 -1.55 2.87 -7.66
C LYS A 46 -1.46 1.53 -6.93
N THR A 47 -0.65 1.46 -5.89
CA THR A 47 -0.53 0.25 -5.07
C THR A 47 -1.87 -0.13 -4.44
N PHE A 48 -2.63 0.86 -3.99
CA PHE A 48 -3.94 0.66 -3.39
C PHE A 48 -4.96 0.10 -4.39
N VAL A 49 -4.98 0.63 -5.61
CA VAL A 49 -5.82 0.14 -6.71
C VAL A 49 -5.49 -1.33 -7.04
N TRP A 50 -4.20 -1.69 -7.10
CA TRP A 50 -3.78 -3.07 -7.31
C TRP A 50 -4.22 -3.99 -6.17
N MET A 51 -4.12 -3.55 -4.92
CA MET A 51 -4.60 -4.31 -3.76
C MET A 51 -6.11 -4.54 -3.82
N VAL A 52 -6.89 -3.51 -4.12
CA VAL A 52 -8.35 -3.64 -4.27
C VAL A 52 -8.70 -4.61 -5.41
N ALA A 53 -8.01 -4.52 -6.55
CA ALA A 53 -8.19 -5.46 -7.65
C ALA A 53 -7.90 -6.91 -7.23
N GLY A 54 -6.81 -7.14 -6.50
CA GLY A 54 -6.48 -8.46 -5.96
C GLY A 54 -7.56 -8.99 -5.00
N LEU A 55 -8.05 -8.15 -4.09
CA LEU A 55 -9.13 -8.52 -3.17
C LEU A 55 -10.43 -8.87 -3.89
N LEU A 56 -10.78 -8.14 -4.95
CA LEU A 56 -11.96 -8.45 -5.77
C LEU A 56 -11.81 -9.80 -6.48
N VAL A 57 -10.63 -10.10 -7.03
CA VAL A 57 -10.35 -11.40 -7.65
C VAL A 57 -10.44 -12.51 -6.61
N THR A 58 -9.85 -12.33 -5.43
CA THR A 58 -9.94 -13.29 -4.32
C THR A 58 -11.40 -13.54 -3.91
N ALA A 59 -12.19 -12.49 -3.74
CA ALA A 59 -13.61 -12.59 -3.37
C ALA A 59 -14.43 -13.29 -4.45
N ALA A 60 -14.20 -12.95 -5.73
CA ALA A 60 -14.89 -13.60 -6.85
C ALA A 60 -14.54 -15.09 -6.95
N CYS A 61 -13.26 -15.45 -6.81
CA CYS A 61 -12.84 -16.84 -6.81
C CYS A 61 -13.40 -17.63 -5.62
N ALA A 62 -13.39 -17.04 -4.42
CA ALA A 62 -13.97 -17.67 -3.23
C ALA A 62 -15.46 -17.94 -3.41
N TRP A 63 -16.21 -16.95 -3.93
CA TRP A 63 -17.62 -17.11 -4.22
C TRP A 63 -17.90 -18.16 -5.29
N LEU A 64 -17.16 -18.15 -6.41
CA LEU A 64 -17.31 -19.14 -7.49
C LEU A 64 -17.01 -20.56 -7.01
N THR A 65 -15.95 -20.75 -6.23
CA THR A 65 -15.56 -22.04 -5.66
C THR A 65 -16.62 -22.54 -4.66
N TYR A 66 -17.16 -21.65 -3.85
CA TYR A 66 -18.25 -21.97 -2.93
C TYR A 66 -19.55 -22.32 -3.69
N ALA A 67 -19.98 -21.50 -4.65
CA ALA A 67 -21.20 -21.70 -5.42
C ALA A 67 -21.17 -22.98 -6.30
N SER A 68 -20.00 -23.37 -6.78
CA SER A 68 -19.80 -24.62 -7.55
C SER A 68 -19.69 -25.87 -6.67
N ASN A 69 -19.79 -25.76 -5.36
CA ASN A 69 -19.56 -26.84 -4.40
C ASN A 69 -18.18 -27.51 -4.50
N LEU A 70 -17.24 -26.86 -5.16
CA LEU A 70 -15.88 -27.38 -5.35
C LEU A 70 -15.09 -27.44 -4.04
N PHE A 71 -15.51 -26.66 -3.03
CA PHE A 71 -14.91 -26.65 -1.70
C PHE A 71 -14.96 -28.00 -1.00
N TRP A 72 -15.95 -28.87 -1.31
CA TRP A 72 -16.03 -30.25 -0.79
C TRP A 72 -14.80 -31.05 -1.15
N TYR A 73 -14.25 -30.87 -2.36
CA TYR A 73 -13.03 -31.56 -2.79
C TYR A 73 -11.82 -31.19 -1.95
N PHE A 74 -11.76 -29.92 -1.50
CA PHE A 74 -10.65 -29.42 -0.66
C PHE A 74 -10.84 -29.78 0.82
N LEU A 75 -12.06 -30.06 1.27
CA LEU A 75 -12.35 -30.53 2.62
C LEU A 75 -12.01 -32.02 2.81
N TYR A 76 -11.88 -32.78 1.71
CA TYR A 76 -11.63 -34.20 1.78
C TYR A 76 -10.14 -34.49 2.08
N GLU A 77 -9.89 -35.35 3.09
CA GLU A 77 -8.56 -35.76 3.55
C GLU A 77 -7.61 -34.58 3.89
N ASN A 78 -6.34 -34.69 3.50
CA ASN A 78 -5.29 -33.69 3.77
C ASN A 78 -5.17 -32.60 2.68
N THR A 79 -6.13 -32.49 1.75
CA THR A 79 -6.05 -31.57 0.60
C THR A 79 -6.01 -30.12 1.03
N PHE A 80 -6.76 -29.75 2.08
CA PHE A 80 -6.70 -28.41 2.65
C PHE A 80 -5.32 -28.04 3.21
N THR A 81 -4.69 -28.99 3.92
CA THR A 81 -3.33 -28.79 4.46
C THR A 81 -2.30 -28.64 3.34
N ILE A 82 -2.44 -29.43 2.28
CA ILE A 82 -1.56 -29.32 1.10
C ILE A 82 -1.76 -27.96 0.43
N LEU A 83 -3.00 -27.47 0.30
CA LEU A 83 -3.31 -26.16 -0.26
C LEU A 83 -2.64 -25.03 0.54
N LEU A 84 -2.71 -25.08 1.87
CA LEU A 84 -2.05 -24.09 2.74
C LEU A 84 -0.52 -24.13 2.58
N ILE A 85 0.08 -25.32 2.45
CA ILE A 85 1.52 -25.45 2.23
C ILE A 85 1.91 -24.86 0.88
N VAL A 86 1.15 -25.16 -0.18
CA VAL A 86 1.36 -24.58 -1.52
C VAL A 86 1.27 -23.06 -1.49
N GLU A 87 0.28 -22.51 -0.81
CA GLU A 87 0.10 -21.08 -0.64
C GLU A 87 1.31 -20.44 0.06
N LEU A 88 1.78 -21.05 1.15
CA LEU A 88 2.98 -20.61 1.86
C LEU A 88 4.22 -20.64 0.96
N VAL A 89 4.41 -21.72 0.19
CA VAL A 89 5.53 -21.85 -0.75
C VAL A 89 5.46 -20.77 -1.84
N VAL A 90 4.28 -20.50 -2.38
CA VAL A 90 4.08 -19.45 -3.40
C VAL A 90 4.44 -18.07 -2.84
N VAL A 91 4.04 -17.74 -1.60
CA VAL A 91 4.42 -16.48 -0.93
C VAL A 91 5.93 -16.38 -0.75
N LEU A 92 6.58 -17.43 -0.29
CA LEU A 92 8.03 -17.46 -0.13
C LEU A 92 8.74 -17.28 -1.47
N LEU A 93 8.34 -18.03 -2.49
CA LEU A 93 8.87 -17.90 -3.85
C LEU A 93 8.68 -16.47 -4.38
N PHE A 94 7.50 -15.89 -4.20
CA PHE A 94 7.22 -14.51 -4.59
C PHE A 94 8.17 -13.54 -3.89
N SER A 95 8.39 -13.71 -2.59
CA SER A 95 9.28 -12.85 -1.79
C SER A 95 10.73 -12.93 -2.24
N PHE A 96 11.22 -14.10 -2.64
CA PHE A 96 12.59 -14.27 -3.13
C PHE A 96 12.76 -13.84 -4.60
N LEU A 97 11.77 -14.11 -5.44
CA LEU A 97 11.84 -13.83 -6.88
C LEU A 97 11.47 -12.38 -7.24
N PHE A 98 10.78 -11.66 -6.37
CA PHE A 98 10.30 -10.30 -6.60
C PHE A 98 11.37 -9.36 -7.19
N ARG A 99 12.62 -9.48 -6.76
CA ARG A 99 13.73 -8.65 -7.25
C ARG A 99 14.23 -9.02 -8.64
N LYS A 100 13.91 -10.22 -9.15
CA LYS A 100 14.41 -10.75 -10.43
C LYS A 100 13.33 -10.77 -11.52
N LEU A 101 12.06 -10.60 -11.16
CA LEU A 101 10.94 -10.68 -12.07
C LEU A 101 10.67 -9.33 -12.75
N SER A 102 10.20 -9.40 -14.00
CA SER A 102 9.68 -8.23 -14.71
C SER A 102 8.38 -7.73 -14.04
N PRO A 103 8.04 -6.44 -14.15
CA PRO A 103 6.82 -5.89 -13.57
C PRO A 103 5.54 -6.64 -14.00
N THR A 104 5.50 -7.10 -15.25
CA THR A 104 4.37 -7.88 -15.77
C THR A 104 4.28 -9.25 -15.10
N ALA A 105 5.40 -9.93 -14.91
CA ALA A 105 5.43 -11.23 -14.25
C ALA A 105 5.02 -11.14 -12.78
N VAL A 106 5.40 -10.06 -12.09
CA VAL A 106 4.95 -9.76 -10.72
C VAL A 106 3.44 -9.60 -10.66
N GLY A 107 2.83 -8.88 -11.62
CA GLY A 107 1.38 -8.71 -11.70
C GLY A 107 0.64 -10.04 -11.92
N VAL A 108 1.13 -10.87 -12.84
CA VAL A 108 0.54 -12.20 -13.11
C VAL A 108 0.64 -13.09 -11.87
N LEU A 109 1.78 -13.13 -11.21
CA LEU A 109 1.98 -13.94 -10.00
C LEU A 109 1.11 -13.44 -8.84
N PHE A 110 0.91 -12.13 -8.73
CA PHE A 110 0.01 -11.52 -7.75
C PHE A 110 -1.43 -11.99 -7.95
N PHE A 111 -1.95 -11.98 -9.18
CA PHE A 111 -3.29 -12.48 -9.45
C PHE A 111 -3.42 -13.99 -9.29
N ALA A 112 -2.38 -14.77 -9.65
CA ALA A 112 -2.35 -16.20 -9.39
C ALA A 112 -2.44 -16.49 -7.89
N TYR A 113 -1.71 -15.73 -7.08
CA TYR A 113 -1.81 -15.81 -5.62
C TYR A 113 -3.18 -15.40 -5.10
N ALA A 114 -3.80 -14.35 -5.66
CA ALA A 114 -5.15 -13.93 -5.30
C ALA A 114 -6.20 -15.01 -5.58
N VAL A 115 -6.04 -15.77 -6.67
CA VAL A 115 -6.90 -16.92 -6.99
C VAL A 115 -6.72 -18.04 -5.98
N LEU A 116 -5.48 -18.41 -5.65
CA LEU A 116 -5.20 -19.44 -4.62
C LEU A 116 -5.83 -19.06 -3.28
N ASN A 117 -5.62 -17.84 -2.82
CA ASN A 117 -6.26 -17.31 -1.62
C ASN A 117 -7.79 -17.40 -1.68
N GLY A 118 -8.40 -17.12 -2.83
CA GLY A 118 -9.84 -17.25 -3.03
C GLY A 118 -10.32 -18.69 -2.83
N ILE A 119 -9.60 -19.66 -3.35
CA ILE A 119 -9.91 -21.08 -3.16
C ILE A 119 -9.82 -21.46 -1.68
N THR A 120 -8.76 -21.07 -0.99
CA THR A 120 -8.57 -21.32 0.45
C THR A 120 -9.69 -20.67 1.27
N LEU A 121 -10.07 -19.43 0.97
CA LEU A 121 -11.18 -18.74 1.63
C LEU A 121 -12.54 -19.40 1.39
N SER A 122 -12.74 -20.06 0.25
CA SER A 122 -13.99 -20.77 -0.01
C SER A 122 -14.29 -21.89 1.00
N VAL A 123 -13.22 -22.55 1.49
CA VAL A 123 -13.34 -23.55 2.56
C VAL A 123 -13.76 -22.91 3.88
N ILE A 124 -13.25 -21.71 4.16
CA ILE A 124 -13.63 -20.93 5.34
C ILE A 124 -15.14 -20.56 5.26
N PHE A 125 -15.64 -20.21 4.08
CA PHE A 125 -17.05 -19.93 3.86
C PHE A 125 -17.97 -21.14 4.12
N ALA A 126 -17.44 -22.35 3.96
CA ALA A 126 -18.17 -23.57 4.23
C ALA A 126 -18.20 -23.95 5.73
N VAL A 127 -17.16 -23.57 6.47
CA VAL A 127 -16.98 -23.94 7.89
C VAL A 127 -17.59 -22.88 8.83
N TYR A 128 -17.49 -21.61 8.46
CA TYR A 128 -17.95 -20.49 9.26
C TYR A 128 -19.28 -19.92 8.77
N GLU A 129 -20.04 -19.35 9.68
CA GLU A 129 -21.29 -18.70 9.35
C GLU A 129 -21.06 -17.48 8.45
N MET A 130 -21.78 -17.41 7.33
CA MET A 130 -21.61 -16.39 6.29
C MET A 130 -21.79 -14.96 6.84
N SER A 131 -22.70 -14.77 7.81
CA SER A 131 -22.92 -13.49 8.48
C SER A 131 -21.67 -12.94 9.17
N SER A 132 -20.94 -13.81 9.87
CA SER A 132 -19.70 -13.45 10.56
C SER A 132 -18.59 -13.07 9.60
N ILE A 133 -18.48 -13.77 8.48
CA ILE A 133 -17.50 -13.50 7.42
C ILE A 133 -17.79 -12.16 6.76
N ILE A 134 -19.04 -11.89 6.39
CA ILE A 134 -19.45 -10.61 5.79
C ILE A 134 -19.14 -9.45 6.75
N LEU A 135 -19.43 -9.61 8.04
CA LEU A 135 -19.15 -8.58 9.04
C LEU A 135 -17.66 -8.27 9.15
N LEU A 136 -16.81 -9.31 9.15
CA LEU A 136 -15.34 -9.18 9.17
C LEU A 136 -14.81 -8.46 7.91
N PHE A 137 -15.29 -8.84 6.73
CA PHE A 137 -14.91 -8.17 5.48
C PHE A 137 -15.37 -6.72 5.43
N LEU A 138 -16.59 -6.44 5.90
CA LEU A 138 -17.11 -5.08 5.96
C LEU A 138 -16.31 -4.22 6.93
N ALA A 139 -16.00 -4.73 8.12
CA ALA A 139 -15.16 -4.05 9.10
C ALA A 139 -13.76 -3.77 8.53
N GLY A 140 -13.14 -4.76 7.88
CA GLY A 140 -11.87 -4.60 7.18
C GLY A 140 -11.94 -3.54 6.06
N ALA A 141 -12.98 -3.57 5.24
CA ALA A 141 -13.17 -2.60 4.16
C ALA A 141 -13.35 -1.17 4.68
N VAL A 142 -14.11 -0.98 5.78
CA VAL A 142 -14.29 0.33 6.42
C VAL A 142 -12.97 0.85 7.01
N LEU A 143 -12.23 0.00 7.72
CA LEU A 143 -10.92 0.36 8.26
C LEU A 143 -9.94 0.70 7.14
N PHE A 144 -9.84 -0.15 6.14
CA PHE A 144 -8.92 0.02 5.03
C PHE A 144 -9.28 1.25 4.18
N GLY A 145 -10.55 1.42 3.85
CA GLY A 145 -11.06 2.59 3.14
C GLY A 145 -10.88 3.88 3.94
N GLY A 146 -11.11 3.84 5.24
CA GLY A 146 -10.89 4.97 6.14
C GLY A 146 -9.43 5.40 6.19
N PHE A 147 -8.50 4.46 6.34
CA PHE A 147 -7.05 4.75 6.29
C PHE A 147 -6.59 5.24 4.92
N ALA A 148 -7.17 4.73 3.84
CA ALA A 148 -6.89 5.20 2.49
C ALA A 148 -7.30 6.63 2.26
N LEU A 149 -8.54 6.98 2.64
CA LEU A 149 -9.07 8.34 2.55
C LEU A 149 -8.29 9.31 3.44
N TYR A 150 -7.92 8.87 4.64
CA TYR A 150 -7.08 9.65 5.53
C TYR A 150 -5.70 9.90 4.94
N GLY A 151 -5.04 8.86 4.41
CA GLY A 151 -3.74 8.96 3.75
C GLY A 151 -3.76 9.86 2.51
N TYR A 152 -4.83 9.80 1.72
CA TYR A 152 -5.01 10.68 0.56
C TYR A 152 -5.15 12.17 0.94
N ARG A 153 -5.81 12.45 2.07
CA ARG A 153 -6.00 13.83 2.56
C ARG A 153 -4.85 14.37 3.39
N CYS A 154 -4.05 13.50 4.01
CA CYS A 154 -2.96 13.91 4.89
C CYS A 154 -1.74 14.35 4.08
N LYS A 155 -1.39 15.63 4.17
CA LYS A 155 -0.17 16.22 3.61
C LYS A 155 1.06 16.05 4.52
N LYS A 156 0.93 15.36 5.65
CA LYS A 156 2.04 15.13 6.60
C LYS A 156 2.66 13.75 6.41
N SER A 157 3.96 13.63 6.63
CA SER A 157 4.68 12.36 6.60
C SER A 157 4.09 11.38 7.62
N LEU A 158 3.51 10.28 7.13
CA LEU A 158 2.89 9.21 7.92
C LEU A 158 3.92 8.26 8.58
N GLY A 159 5.22 8.57 8.50
CA GLY A 159 6.28 7.71 9.02
C GLY A 159 6.13 7.35 10.52
N HIS A 160 5.64 8.28 11.32
CA HIS A 160 5.42 8.04 12.75
C HIS A 160 4.25 7.08 13.02
N TRP A 161 3.19 7.16 12.21
CA TRP A 161 2.02 6.30 12.29
C TRP A 161 2.32 4.86 11.83
N GLY A 162 3.22 4.70 10.86
CA GLY A 162 3.69 3.39 10.41
C GLY A 162 4.36 2.60 11.54
N ALA A 163 5.19 3.25 12.35
CA ALA A 163 5.82 2.64 13.52
C ALA A 163 4.81 2.22 14.58
N MET A 164 3.79 3.04 14.85
CA MET A 164 2.72 2.70 15.81
C MET A 164 1.88 1.51 15.32
N LEU A 165 1.55 1.46 14.02
CA LEU A 165 0.81 0.34 13.43
C LEU A 165 1.61 -0.97 13.48
N MET A 166 2.92 -0.91 13.19
CA MET A 166 3.80 -2.08 13.33
C MET A 166 3.88 -2.59 14.76
N MET A 167 3.99 -1.69 15.75
CA MET A 167 3.96 -2.07 17.17
C MET A 167 2.63 -2.71 17.56
N THR A 168 1.50 -2.14 17.11
CA THR A 168 0.18 -2.69 17.37
C THR A 168 0.01 -4.08 16.74
N LEU A 169 0.52 -4.27 15.51
CA LEU A 169 0.49 -5.56 14.83
C LEU A 169 1.33 -6.61 15.57
N LEU A 170 2.54 -6.25 16.02
CA LEU A 170 3.40 -7.15 16.79
C LEU A 170 2.75 -7.57 18.12
N VAL A 171 2.10 -6.63 18.80
CA VAL A 171 1.33 -6.94 20.02
C VAL A 171 0.16 -7.86 19.72
N ALA A 172 -0.59 -7.63 18.65
CA ALA A 172 -1.72 -8.46 18.24
C ALA A 172 -1.32 -9.91 17.87
N ILE A 173 -0.11 -10.09 17.33
CA ILE A 173 0.42 -11.44 16.98
C ILE A 173 0.99 -12.14 18.23
N GLY A 174 1.46 -11.37 19.23
CA GLY A 174 2.10 -11.91 20.45
C GLY A 174 1.13 -12.26 21.58
N VAL A 175 -0.17 -11.94 21.42
CA VAL A 175 -1.27 -12.31 22.32
C VAL A 175 -2.02 -13.52 21.80
#